data_0678028f976ee7b552304461a2a18ccf
#
_entry.id   0678028f976ee7b552304461a2a18ccf
#
_cell.length_a   1.000
_cell.length_b   1.000
_cell.length_c   1.000
_cell.angle_alpha   90.00
_cell.angle_beta   90.00
_cell.angle_gamma   90.00
#
_symmetry.space_group_name_H-M   'P 1'
#
loop_
_entity.id
_entity.type
_entity.pdbx_description
1 polymer ?
#
loop_
_entity_poly.entity_id
_entity_poly.type
_entity_poly.pdbx_seq_one_letter_code
_entity_poly.pdbx_strand_id
1 'polypeptide(L)'
;MGAISIPTIVPASLFGKDAPSNKIQIGQIGFGRIARDHDVAETIKYDQAQFVAVCDVDSKRLADGKKHIDGYYAEKTGKSSYSDVKIYEDYQELLSNSEVDAVIISTPDHQHADLAIRAALAKKDIYLQKPTSLTVEEGRLLSDVVRRQKVVMQIGTQQRSSPQFRIAAELVRNGRIGRLHTVKIGLPGDPSGPEAPEMPIPPNLNYDMWLGSTPEVYYTEMRVHPQNNYGRPGWLRCEQFGSGMITGWGQHHFESAAWGMDTEYTGPISVEAVAEFPKSGLWDVHGDFMVKAEYENGITMYTSGGYPNGIRYEGTEGWIFVSRGNYVASSSDPVAQERNARALDASDPKILTSEIGENEIHLYRSDNQHGNWLDCIRSREEPISPVEIGHRACTICLISHIAMKIPGKLEWDPRYEKFKNSDYANSMLKRPQRYPYGTNYIKGL
;
A
#
# COMPACT_ATOMS: atom_id res chain seq x y z
N MET A 1 -37.33 22.74 -49.59
CA MET A 1 -37.48 22.95 -48.13
C MET A 1 -36.09 22.84 -47.50
N GLY A 2 -35.50 23.99 -47.15
CA GLY A 2 -34.17 23.99 -46.50
C GLY A 2 -34.34 23.67 -45.04
N ALA A 3 -33.59 22.69 -44.55
CA ALA A 3 -33.50 22.35 -43.14
C ALA A 3 -32.75 23.47 -42.42
N ILE A 4 -33.42 24.18 -41.51
CA ILE A 4 -32.80 25.15 -40.58
C ILE A 4 -32.10 24.31 -39.50
N SER A 5 -30.76 24.24 -39.54
CA SER A 5 -30.00 23.73 -38.43
C SER A 5 -30.02 24.75 -37.28
N ILE A 6 -30.68 24.39 -36.19
CA ILE A 6 -30.64 25.17 -34.95
C ILE A 6 -29.26 24.94 -34.32
N PRO A 7 -28.47 26.01 -34.05
CA PRO A 7 -27.20 25.80 -33.36
C PRO A 7 -27.47 25.33 -31.92
N THR A 8 -26.93 24.15 -31.59
CA THR A 8 -26.96 23.61 -30.22
C THR A 8 -25.98 24.44 -29.39
N ILE A 9 -26.49 25.22 -28.41
CA ILE A 9 -25.66 25.93 -27.45
C ILE A 9 -25.12 24.89 -26.48
N VAL A 10 -23.85 24.56 -26.62
CA VAL A 10 -23.13 23.69 -25.71
C VAL A 10 -22.67 24.54 -24.53
N PRO A 11 -22.98 24.15 -23.27
CA PRO A 11 -22.55 24.92 -22.08
C PRO A 11 -21.02 25.10 -22.09
N ALA A 12 -20.52 26.27 -21.70
CA ALA A 12 -19.09 26.57 -21.64
C ALA A 12 -18.32 25.62 -20.69
N SER A 13 -19.01 24.98 -19.74
CA SER A 13 -18.47 23.94 -18.85
C SER A 13 -18.04 22.68 -19.59
N LEU A 14 -18.47 22.47 -20.85
CA LEU A 14 -18.01 21.35 -21.70
C LEU A 14 -16.70 21.66 -22.44
N PHE A 15 -16.28 22.93 -22.44
CA PHE A 15 -15.06 23.40 -23.08
C PHE A 15 -14.25 24.17 -22.05
N GLY A 16 -13.27 23.60 -21.43
CA GLY A 16 -12.42 24.31 -20.50
C GLY A 16 -11.75 23.40 -19.47
N LYS A 17 -11.00 23.99 -18.58
CA LYS A 17 -10.25 23.32 -17.50
C LYS A 17 -11.13 22.36 -16.65
N ASP A 18 -12.42 22.68 -16.52
CA ASP A 18 -13.39 21.93 -15.73
C ASP A 18 -14.28 20.99 -16.55
N ALA A 19 -13.99 20.79 -17.84
CA ALA A 19 -14.74 19.83 -18.67
C ALA A 19 -14.59 18.42 -18.10
N PRO A 20 -15.67 17.62 -17.99
CA PRO A 20 -15.59 16.22 -17.53
C PRO A 20 -14.56 15.39 -18.30
N SER A 21 -14.38 15.65 -19.60
CA SER A 21 -13.39 15.01 -20.45
C SER A 21 -11.93 15.31 -20.07
N ASN A 22 -11.70 16.34 -19.24
CA ASN A 22 -10.36 16.74 -18.77
C ASN A 22 -10.05 16.21 -17.36
N LYS A 23 -11.00 15.51 -16.72
CA LYS A 23 -10.83 14.92 -15.38
C LYS A 23 -10.64 13.43 -15.48
N ILE A 24 -9.81 12.88 -14.61
CA ILE A 24 -9.66 11.45 -14.40
C ILE A 24 -10.84 10.99 -13.56
N GLN A 25 -11.69 10.13 -14.13
CA GLN A 25 -12.87 9.60 -13.47
C GLN A 25 -12.48 8.41 -12.57
N ILE A 26 -12.62 8.58 -11.26
CA ILE A 26 -12.08 7.64 -10.26
C ILE A 26 -13.20 6.85 -9.58
N GLY A 27 -13.01 5.53 -9.49
CA GLY A 27 -13.78 4.63 -8.63
C GLY A 27 -13.02 4.31 -7.35
N GLN A 28 -13.66 4.45 -6.19
CA GLN A 28 -13.12 3.99 -4.90
C GLN A 28 -13.59 2.57 -4.62
N ILE A 29 -12.70 1.61 -4.40
CA ILE A 29 -13.00 0.25 -4.00
C ILE A 29 -12.55 0.05 -2.54
N GLY A 30 -13.52 -0.24 -1.65
CA GLY A 30 -13.34 -0.28 -0.20
C GLY A 30 -13.37 1.12 0.43
N PHE A 31 -14.40 1.40 1.24
CA PHE A 31 -14.54 2.65 1.97
C PHE A 31 -14.32 2.45 3.47
N GLY A 32 -13.17 1.85 3.79
CA GLY A 32 -12.69 1.71 5.16
C GLY A 32 -12.03 2.98 5.70
N ARG A 33 -11.34 2.83 6.84
CA ARG A 33 -10.67 3.93 7.53
C ARG A 33 -9.66 4.67 6.64
N ILE A 34 -8.80 3.95 5.92
CA ILE A 34 -7.75 4.57 5.08
C ILE A 34 -8.36 5.30 3.88
N ALA A 35 -9.38 4.72 3.24
CA ALA A 35 -10.06 5.39 2.15
C ALA A 35 -10.65 6.74 2.61
N ARG A 36 -11.38 6.72 3.73
CA ARG A 36 -12.05 7.90 4.27
C ARG A 36 -11.08 8.96 4.78
N ASP A 37 -10.10 8.55 5.62
CA ASP A 37 -9.26 9.49 6.37
C ASP A 37 -8.03 9.94 5.56
N HIS A 38 -7.71 9.27 4.46
CA HIS A 38 -6.51 9.55 3.68
C HIS A 38 -6.74 9.52 2.17
N ASP A 39 -7.04 8.35 1.54
CA ASP A 39 -6.93 8.25 0.09
C ASP A 39 -7.92 9.14 -0.67
N VAL A 40 -9.19 9.13 -0.26
CA VAL A 40 -10.21 10.01 -0.85
C VAL A 40 -9.89 11.46 -0.51
N ALA A 41 -9.58 11.76 0.75
CA ALA A 41 -9.28 13.13 1.20
C ALA A 41 -8.06 13.74 0.50
N GLU A 42 -7.02 12.93 0.24
CA GLU A 42 -5.81 13.38 -0.45
C GLU A 42 -5.99 13.51 -1.97
N THR A 43 -6.87 12.72 -2.57
CA THR A 43 -7.07 12.71 -4.03
C THR A 43 -8.11 13.72 -4.49
N ILE A 44 -9.24 13.85 -3.76
CA ILE A 44 -10.40 14.65 -4.18
C ILE A 44 -10.12 16.16 -4.27
N LYS A 45 -9.06 16.63 -3.61
CA LYS A 45 -8.63 18.04 -3.63
C LYS A 45 -8.01 18.48 -4.96
N TYR A 46 -7.57 17.54 -5.81
CA TYR A 46 -7.00 17.85 -7.11
C TYR A 46 -8.09 18.09 -8.14
N ASP A 47 -8.02 19.20 -8.87
CA ASP A 47 -9.01 19.56 -9.90
C ASP A 47 -9.06 18.54 -11.04
N GLN A 48 -7.96 17.83 -11.29
CA GLN A 48 -7.90 16.78 -12.30
C GLN A 48 -8.55 15.45 -11.87
N ALA A 49 -8.93 15.30 -10.60
CA ALA A 49 -9.58 14.09 -10.07
C ALA A 49 -11.08 14.29 -9.90
N GLN A 50 -11.88 13.32 -10.34
CA GLN A 50 -13.31 13.28 -10.14
C GLN A 50 -13.76 11.91 -9.68
N PHE A 51 -14.14 11.75 -8.40
CA PHE A 51 -14.76 10.52 -7.94
C PHE A 51 -16.17 10.40 -8.51
N VAL A 52 -16.43 9.33 -9.22
CA VAL A 52 -17.71 9.04 -9.89
C VAL A 52 -18.39 7.79 -9.37
N ALA A 53 -17.64 6.96 -8.62
CA ALA A 53 -18.15 5.70 -8.09
C ALA A 53 -17.49 5.35 -6.76
N VAL A 54 -18.24 4.63 -5.93
CA VAL A 54 -17.74 3.97 -4.73
C VAL A 54 -18.29 2.55 -4.67
N CYS A 55 -17.44 1.59 -4.23
CA CYS A 55 -17.79 0.20 -4.06
C CYS A 55 -17.38 -0.28 -2.67
N ASP A 56 -18.28 -0.96 -1.97
CA ASP A 56 -17.96 -1.67 -0.73
C ASP A 56 -18.92 -2.85 -0.54
N VAL A 57 -18.45 -3.92 0.06
CA VAL A 57 -19.25 -5.10 0.41
C VAL A 57 -20.06 -4.92 1.70
N ASP A 58 -19.83 -3.82 2.43
CA ASP A 58 -20.64 -3.37 3.57
C ASP A 58 -21.50 -2.17 3.14
N SER A 59 -22.82 -2.35 3.07
CA SER A 59 -23.74 -1.32 2.59
C SER A 59 -23.77 -0.05 3.44
N LYS A 60 -23.40 -0.11 4.75
CA LYS A 60 -23.22 1.09 5.57
C LYS A 60 -21.98 1.88 5.13
N ARG A 61 -20.84 1.19 4.91
CA ARG A 61 -19.61 1.81 4.39
C ARG A 61 -19.84 2.41 3.02
N LEU A 62 -20.59 1.69 2.18
CA LEU A 62 -20.98 2.16 0.85
C LEU A 62 -21.80 3.45 0.90
N ALA A 63 -22.81 3.50 1.75
CA ALA A 63 -23.64 4.69 1.94
C ALA A 63 -22.84 5.88 2.52
N ASP A 64 -21.97 5.61 3.49
CA ASP A 64 -21.08 6.61 4.06
C ASP A 64 -20.10 7.16 3.02
N GLY A 65 -19.53 6.29 2.17
CA GLY A 65 -18.63 6.69 1.10
C GLY A 65 -19.29 7.60 0.09
N LYS A 66 -20.49 7.25 -0.38
CA LYS A 66 -21.28 8.11 -1.24
C LYS A 66 -21.56 9.47 -0.58
N LYS A 67 -22.06 9.46 0.66
CA LYS A 67 -22.37 10.68 1.40
C LYS A 67 -21.15 11.59 1.59
N HIS A 68 -20.00 11.01 1.88
CA HIS A 68 -18.74 11.71 2.08
C HIS A 68 -18.30 12.43 0.80
N ILE A 69 -18.31 11.72 -0.33
CA ILE A 69 -17.87 12.25 -1.63
C ILE A 69 -18.89 13.26 -2.18
N ASP A 70 -20.18 12.95 -2.14
CA ASP A 70 -21.26 13.86 -2.57
C ASP A 70 -21.24 15.15 -1.73
N GLY A 71 -21.03 15.04 -0.42
CA GLY A 71 -20.91 16.19 0.48
C GLY A 71 -19.77 17.14 0.10
N TYR A 72 -18.59 16.59 -0.20
CA TYR A 72 -17.46 17.39 -0.68
C TYR A 72 -17.77 18.13 -1.98
N TYR A 73 -18.40 17.46 -2.96
CA TYR A 73 -18.73 18.11 -4.22
C TYR A 73 -19.88 19.13 -4.09
N ALA A 74 -20.84 18.90 -3.20
CA ALA A 74 -21.87 19.90 -2.89
C ALA A 74 -21.24 21.19 -2.35
N GLU A 75 -20.33 21.06 -1.38
CA GLU A 75 -19.58 22.18 -0.81
C GLU A 75 -18.71 22.89 -1.87
N LYS A 76 -17.88 22.12 -2.60
CA LYS A 76 -16.98 22.66 -3.64
C LYS A 76 -17.73 23.41 -4.74
N THR A 77 -18.93 22.98 -5.10
CA THR A 77 -19.74 23.60 -6.16
C THR A 77 -20.74 24.66 -5.66
N GLY A 78 -20.84 24.88 -4.34
CA GLY A 78 -21.82 25.79 -3.73
C GLY A 78 -23.27 25.35 -3.92
N LYS A 79 -23.52 24.06 -4.20
CA LYS A 79 -24.86 23.50 -4.37
C LYS A 79 -25.42 23.00 -3.05
N SER A 80 -26.73 23.03 -2.88
CA SER A 80 -27.38 22.46 -1.70
C SER A 80 -27.29 20.94 -1.62
N SER A 81 -27.07 20.26 -2.75
CA SER A 81 -26.87 18.81 -2.84
C SER A 81 -26.07 18.43 -4.09
N TYR A 82 -25.40 17.30 -4.02
CA TYR A 82 -24.76 16.58 -5.12
C TYR A 82 -25.12 15.11 -4.99
N SER A 83 -25.33 14.37 -6.07
CA SER A 83 -25.81 12.99 -6.01
C SER A 83 -25.29 12.10 -7.14
N ASP A 84 -24.29 12.56 -7.90
CA ASP A 84 -23.87 11.91 -9.13
C ASP A 84 -22.91 10.73 -8.89
N VAL A 85 -22.45 10.52 -7.65
CA VAL A 85 -21.60 9.38 -7.30
C VAL A 85 -22.41 8.08 -7.32
N LYS A 86 -22.02 7.15 -8.21
CA LYS A 86 -22.65 5.82 -8.32
C LYS A 86 -22.16 4.92 -7.21
N ILE A 87 -22.99 3.95 -6.79
CA ILE A 87 -22.66 2.96 -5.78
C ILE A 87 -22.70 1.56 -6.36
N TYR A 88 -21.79 0.69 -5.90
CA TYR A 88 -21.65 -0.69 -6.32
C TYR A 88 -21.39 -1.59 -5.11
N GLU A 89 -22.09 -2.69 -4.99
CA GLU A 89 -21.81 -3.74 -4.00
C GLU A 89 -20.82 -4.77 -4.55
N ASP A 90 -20.74 -4.90 -5.87
CA ASP A 90 -19.77 -5.75 -6.59
C ASP A 90 -18.76 -4.90 -7.35
N TYR A 91 -17.48 -5.10 -7.03
CA TYR A 91 -16.37 -4.42 -7.72
C TYR A 91 -16.30 -4.74 -9.23
N GLN A 92 -16.79 -5.91 -9.68
CA GLN A 92 -16.81 -6.28 -11.08
C GLN A 92 -17.72 -5.36 -11.89
N GLU A 93 -18.85 -4.97 -11.32
CA GLU A 93 -19.77 -4.00 -11.93
C GLU A 93 -19.10 -2.62 -12.04
N LEU A 94 -18.40 -2.16 -10.98
CA LEU A 94 -17.63 -0.92 -11.02
C LEU A 94 -16.55 -0.97 -12.11
N LEU A 95 -15.77 -2.06 -12.17
CA LEU A 95 -14.69 -2.22 -13.16
C LEU A 95 -15.21 -2.29 -14.60
N SER A 96 -16.42 -2.79 -14.82
CA SER A 96 -17.08 -2.83 -16.14
C SER A 96 -17.62 -1.48 -16.59
N ASN A 97 -17.74 -0.50 -15.70
CA ASN A 97 -18.20 0.84 -16.03
C ASN A 97 -17.14 1.57 -16.88
N SER A 98 -17.50 1.90 -18.12
CA SER A 98 -16.63 2.60 -19.07
C SER A 98 -16.36 4.07 -18.70
N GLU A 99 -17.16 4.65 -17.81
CA GLU A 99 -16.96 6.01 -17.33
C GLU A 99 -15.85 6.11 -16.26
N VAL A 100 -15.39 4.99 -15.70
CA VAL A 100 -14.30 4.95 -14.72
C VAL A 100 -12.98 4.77 -15.48
N ASP A 101 -12.05 5.71 -15.30
CA ASP A 101 -10.71 5.67 -15.91
C ASP A 101 -9.72 4.96 -15.00
N ALA A 102 -9.83 5.22 -13.69
CA ALA A 102 -8.89 4.75 -12.70
C ALA A 102 -9.58 4.33 -11.39
N VAL A 103 -8.93 3.49 -10.61
CA VAL A 103 -9.46 3.04 -9.31
C VAL A 103 -8.45 3.23 -8.20
N ILE A 104 -8.97 3.57 -7.01
CA ILE A 104 -8.24 3.50 -5.75
C ILE A 104 -8.74 2.29 -4.99
N ILE A 105 -7.83 1.38 -4.60
CA ILE A 105 -8.14 0.15 -3.90
C ILE A 105 -7.62 0.26 -2.47
N SER A 106 -8.55 0.30 -1.50
CA SER A 106 -8.27 0.47 -0.06
C SER A 106 -8.98 -0.61 0.76
N THR A 107 -8.93 -1.83 0.28
CA THR A 107 -9.53 -3.04 0.88
C THR A 107 -8.60 -3.66 1.94
N PRO A 108 -8.97 -4.76 2.62
CA PRO A 108 -8.03 -5.58 3.38
C PRO A 108 -6.96 -6.23 2.50
N ASP A 109 -5.78 -6.49 3.08
CA ASP A 109 -4.57 -6.97 2.39
C ASP A 109 -4.80 -8.19 1.50
N HIS A 110 -5.62 -9.15 1.96
CA HIS A 110 -5.89 -10.41 1.25
C HIS A 110 -6.64 -10.24 -0.09
N GLN A 111 -7.20 -9.06 -0.34
CA GLN A 111 -7.93 -8.73 -1.57
C GLN A 111 -7.11 -7.89 -2.56
N HIS A 112 -5.98 -7.33 -2.12
CA HIS A 112 -5.23 -6.34 -2.89
C HIS A 112 -4.83 -6.85 -4.27
N ALA A 113 -4.14 -7.99 -4.34
CA ALA A 113 -3.63 -8.50 -5.61
C ALA A 113 -4.76 -8.92 -6.57
N ASP A 114 -5.80 -9.62 -6.09
CA ASP A 114 -6.93 -10.05 -6.92
C ASP A 114 -7.65 -8.86 -7.56
N LEU A 115 -8.03 -7.88 -6.74
CA LEU A 115 -8.74 -6.68 -7.21
C LEU A 115 -7.88 -5.84 -8.18
N ALA A 116 -6.59 -5.67 -7.88
CA ALA A 116 -5.70 -4.88 -8.71
C ALA A 116 -5.41 -5.57 -10.07
N ILE A 117 -5.28 -6.90 -10.09
CA ILE A 117 -5.14 -7.67 -11.34
C ILE A 117 -6.41 -7.51 -12.21
N ARG A 118 -7.59 -7.64 -11.61
CA ARG A 118 -8.86 -7.47 -12.35
C ARG A 118 -9.02 -6.03 -12.85
N ALA A 119 -8.62 -5.03 -12.07
CA ALA A 119 -8.62 -3.63 -12.50
C ALA A 119 -7.66 -3.41 -13.69
N ALA A 120 -6.46 -3.98 -13.64
CA ALA A 120 -5.50 -3.91 -14.74
C ALA A 120 -6.02 -4.58 -16.02
N LEU A 121 -6.67 -5.75 -15.91
CA LEU A 121 -7.31 -6.44 -17.04
C LEU A 121 -8.48 -5.62 -17.63
N ALA A 122 -9.21 -4.89 -16.79
CA ALA A 122 -10.24 -3.94 -17.20
C ALA A 122 -9.66 -2.60 -17.71
N LYS A 123 -8.32 -2.49 -17.87
CA LYS A 123 -7.62 -1.29 -18.37
C LYS A 123 -7.81 -0.05 -17.50
N LYS A 124 -8.06 -0.22 -16.19
CA LYS A 124 -8.11 0.90 -15.25
C LYS A 124 -6.72 1.16 -14.71
N ASP A 125 -6.34 2.44 -14.62
CA ASP A 125 -5.16 2.85 -13.86
C ASP A 125 -5.42 2.68 -12.36
N ILE A 126 -4.38 2.44 -11.55
CA ILE A 126 -4.56 1.91 -10.20
C ILE A 126 -3.73 2.69 -9.18
N TYR A 127 -4.37 3.11 -8.10
CA TYR A 127 -3.71 3.39 -6.84
C TYR A 127 -4.05 2.27 -5.87
N LEU A 128 -3.06 1.50 -5.44
CA LEU A 128 -3.26 0.38 -4.52
C LEU A 128 -2.68 0.70 -3.16
N GLN A 129 -3.47 0.55 -2.10
CA GLN A 129 -2.94 0.60 -0.75
C GLN A 129 -1.93 -0.53 -0.49
N LYS A 130 -0.98 -0.26 0.40
CA LYS A 130 -0.01 -1.27 0.86
C LYS A 130 -0.65 -2.21 1.91
N PRO A 131 -0.17 -3.46 2.04
CA PRO A 131 0.88 -4.10 1.25
C PRO A 131 0.41 -4.45 -0.15
N THR A 132 1.36 -4.62 -1.07
CA THR A 132 1.06 -4.90 -2.49
C THR A 132 0.27 -6.20 -2.67
N SER A 133 0.56 -7.21 -1.84
CA SER A 133 -0.07 -8.53 -1.88
C SER A 133 0.04 -9.24 -0.53
N LEU A 134 -0.69 -10.34 -0.37
CA LEU A 134 -0.59 -11.21 0.81
C LEU A 134 0.43 -12.34 0.62
N THR A 135 0.80 -12.68 -0.62
CA THR A 135 1.84 -13.69 -0.93
C THR A 135 2.76 -13.19 -2.03
N VAL A 136 3.98 -13.78 -2.10
CA VAL A 136 4.97 -13.42 -3.12
C VAL A 136 4.46 -13.74 -4.52
N GLU A 137 3.81 -14.91 -4.70
CA GLU A 137 3.27 -15.34 -6.00
C GLU A 137 2.18 -14.39 -6.50
N GLU A 138 1.25 -13.95 -5.62
CA GLU A 138 0.22 -12.97 -5.97
C GLU A 138 0.82 -11.62 -6.38
N GLY A 139 1.86 -11.16 -5.67
CA GLY A 139 2.52 -9.89 -5.97
C GLY A 139 3.30 -9.93 -7.28
N ARG A 140 3.99 -11.03 -7.59
CA ARG A 140 4.69 -11.23 -8.87
C ARG A 140 3.70 -11.25 -10.03
N LEU A 141 2.60 -11.99 -9.90
CA LEU A 141 1.55 -12.04 -10.91
C LEU A 141 0.95 -10.65 -11.16
N LEU A 142 0.70 -9.89 -10.09
CA LEU A 142 0.20 -8.51 -10.21
C LEU A 142 1.18 -7.62 -10.99
N SER A 143 2.47 -7.65 -10.65
CA SER A 143 3.48 -6.85 -11.35
C SER A 143 3.56 -7.21 -12.84
N ASP A 144 3.52 -8.50 -13.17
CA ASP A 144 3.56 -8.97 -14.55
C ASP A 144 2.31 -8.57 -15.35
N VAL A 145 1.13 -8.65 -14.75
CA VAL A 145 -0.13 -8.23 -15.39
C VAL A 145 -0.15 -6.73 -15.64
N VAL A 146 0.20 -5.91 -14.66
CA VAL A 146 0.23 -4.45 -14.78
C VAL A 146 1.16 -4.02 -15.93
N ARG A 147 2.37 -4.58 -16.00
CA ARG A 147 3.30 -4.31 -17.10
C ARG A 147 2.73 -4.72 -18.47
N ARG A 148 2.16 -5.92 -18.54
CA ARG A 148 1.55 -6.44 -19.79
C ARG A 148 0.37 -5.59 -20.25
N GLN A 149 -0.46 -5.11 -19.31
CA GLN A 149 -1.62 -4.28 -19.59
C GLN A 149 -1.28 -2.81 -19.84
N LYS A 150 -0.06 -2.37 -19.48
CA LYS A 150 0.45 -1.00 -19.62
C LYS A 150 -0.42 0.03 -18.88
N VAL A 151 -1.00 -0.35 -17.76
CA VAL A 151 -1.72 0.58 -16.89
C VAL A 151 -0.74 1.24 -15.93
N VAL A 152 -1.02 2.47 -15.53
CA VAL A 152 -0.24 3.19 -14.51
C VAL A 152 -0.70 2.70 -13.15
N MET A 153 0.24 2.17 -12.37
CA MET A 153 -0.04 1.71 -11.01
C MET A 153 0.92 2.30 -10.01
N GLN A 154 0.38 2.93 -8.98
CA GLN A 154 1.11 3.43 -7.82
C GLN A 154 0.73 2.68 -6.55
N ILE A 155 1.72 2.32 -5.76
CA ILE A 155 1.52 1.76 -4.42
C ILE A 155 1.43 2.87 -3.38
N GLY A 156 0.55 2.70 -2.39
CA GLY A 156 0.30 3.66 -1.32
C GLY A 156 1.42 3.72 -0.25
N THR A 157 2.68 3.77 -0.69
CA THR A 157 3.86 3.92 0.18
C THR A 157 4.28 5.38 0.26
N GLN A 158 3.47 6.22 0.90
CA GLN A 158 3.56 7.68 0.88
C GLN A 158 4.90 8.24 1.37
N GLN A 159 5.74 7.46 2.06
CA GLN A 159 7.09 7.89 2.46
C GLN A 159 7.97 8.24 1.27
N ARG A 160 7.74 7.63 0.10
CA ARG A 160 8.45 7.95 -1.15
C ARG A 160 8.23 9.40 -1.60
N SER A 161 7.11 10.00 -1.21
CA SER A 161 6.77 11.40 -1.49
C SER A 161 7.04 12.33 -0.29
N SER A 162 7.76 11.86 0.73
CA SER A 162 8.13 12.66 1.89
C SER A 162 9.58 13.14 1.78
N PRO A 163 9.86 14.45 1.82
CA PRO A 163 11.17 15.01 1.54
C PRO A 163 12.31 14.43 2.38
N GLN A 164 12.08 14.17 3.68
CA GLN A 164 13.12 13.65 4.58
C GLN A 164 13.61 12.25 4.16
N PHE A 165 12.72 11.39 3.64
CA PHE A 165 13.12 10.06 3.18
C PHE A 165 13.95 10.13 1.90
N ARG A 166 13.58 10.99 0.95
CA ARG A 166 14.38 11.25 -0.26
C ARG A 166 15.74 11.82 0.10
N ILE A 167 15.81 12.85 0.96
CA ILE A 167 17.07 13.47 1.40
C ILE A 167 17.96 12.42 2.07
N ALA A 168 17.43 11.60 2.98
CA ALA A 168 18.21 10.55 3.63
C ALA A 168 18.80 9.57 2.60
N ALA A 169 17.98 9.10 1.65
CA ALA A 169 18.41 8.18 0.61
C ALA A 169 19.47 8.81 -0.33
N GLU A 170 19.29 10.07 -0.75
CA GLU A 170 20.26 10.80 -1.57
C GLU A 170 21.60 10.97 -0.86
N LEU A 171 21.60 11.38 0.42
CA LEU A 171 22.83 11.53 1.20
C LEU A 171 23.59 10.21 1.36
N VAL A 172 22.86 9.12 1.61
CA VAL A 172 23.43 7.76 1.71
C VAL A 172 24.06 7.35 0.37
N ARG A 173 23.31 7.50 -0.73
CA ARG A 173 23.78 7.10 -2.07
C ARG A 173 24.94 7.93 -2.59
N ASN A 174 25.05 9.18 -2.13
CA ASN A 174 26.19 10.05 -2.44
C ASN A 174 27.35 9.93 -1.43
N GLY A 175 27.33 8.88 -0.58
CA GLY A 175 28.47 8.53 0.29
C GLY A 175 28.70 9.47 1.47
N ARG A 176 27.69 10.26 1.92
CA ARG A 176 27.86 11.22 3.03
C ARG A 176 28.09 10.56 4.40
N ILE A 177 27.92 9.23 4.48
CA ILE A 177 28.24 8.41 5.66
C ILE A 177 29.34 7.39 5.38
N GLY A 178 30.11 7.58 4.30
CA GLY A 178 31.05 6.58 3.82
C GLY A 178 30.34 5.38 3.19
N ARG A 179 30.98 4.20 3.17
CA ARG A 179 30.39 2.98 2.61
C ARG A 179 29.31 2.42 3.54
N LEU A 180 28.07 2.35 3.06
CA LEU A 180 26.94 1.74 3.79
C LEU A 180 27.21 0.25 4.04
N HIS A 181 26.99 -0.23 5.26
CA HIS A 181 27.16 -1.63 5.63
C HIS A 181 26.01 -2.20 6.46
N THR A 182 25.26 -1.36 7.18
CA THR A 182 24.16 -1.82 8.04
C THR A 182 22.94 -0.89 7.90
N VAL A 183 21.77 -1.49 7.83
CA VAL A 183 20.48 -0.77 7.91
C VAL A 183 19.70 -1.37 9.06
N LYS A 184 19.14 -0.50 9.94
CA LYS A 184 18.26 -0.90 11.03
C LYS A 184 16.88 -0.31 10.83
N ILE A 185 15.86 -1.16 10.88
CA ILE A 185 14.46 -0.76 10.69
C ILE A 185 13.69 -1.06 11.98
N GLY A 186 13.10 -0.02 12.55
CA GLY A 186 12.18 -0.14 13.66
C GLY A 186 10.73 -0.21 13.17
N LEU A 187 9.98 -1.18 13.65
CA LEU A 187 8.56 -1.34 13.37
C LEU A 187 7.75 -1.38 14.67
N PRO A 188 6.48 -0.89 14.65
CA PRO A 188 5.58 -1.13 15.77
C PRO A 188 5.35 -2.64 15.95
N GLY A 189 5.19 -3.07 17.21
CA GLY A 189 4.81 -4.45 17.50
C GLY A 189 3.32 -4.73 17.28
N ASP A 190 2.96 -5.99 17.19
CA ASP A 190 1.59 -6.46 17.21
C ASP A 190 1.24 -7.01 18.59
N PRO A 191 0.15 -6.57 19.22
CA PRO A 191 -0.31 -7.15 20.48
C PRO A 191 -0.96 -8.52 20.23
N SER A 192 -0.92 -9.39 21.23
CA SER A 192 -1.80 -10.56 21.28
C SER A 192 -3.25 -10.12 21.33
N GLY A 193 -4.12 -10.90 20.70
CA GLY A 193 -5.56 -10.61 20.65
C GLY A 193 -6.35 -11.28 21.76
N PRO A 194 -7.54 -10.75 22.05
CA PRO A 194 -8.48 -11.42 22.93
C PRO A 194 -9.06 -12.67 22.27
N GLU A 195 -9.68 -13.51 23.09
CA GLU A 195 -10.65 -14.48 22.60
C GLU A 195 -11.87 -13.73 22.04
N ALA A 196 -12.35 -14.14 20.88
CA ALA A 196 -13.50 -13.53 20.23
C ALA A 196 -14.45 -14.63 19.74
N PRO A 197 -15.65 -14.75 20.36
CA PRO A 197 -16.62 -15.73 19.94
C PRO A 197 -17.21 -15.43 18.57
N GLU A 198 -17.82 -16.44 17.96
CA GLU A 198 -18.64 -16.27 16.77
C GLU A 198 -19.81 -15.30 17.03
N MET A 199 -20.05 -14.44 16.06
CA MET A 199 -21.16 -13.49 16.06
C MET A 199 -22.02 -13.68 14.81
N PRO A 200 -23.31 -13.31 14.84
CA PRO A 200 -24.13 -13.24 13.64
C PRO A 200 -23.52 -12.27 12.62
N ILE A 201 -23.51 -12.67 11.36
CA ILE A 201 -23.09 -11.77 10.27
C ILE A 201 -24.06 -10.59 10.21
N PRO A 202 -23.59 -9.34 10.24
CA PRO A 202 -24.46 -8.17 10.10
C PRO A 202 -25.19 -8.18 8.76
N PRO A 203 -26.47 -7.82 8.70
CA PRO A 203 -27.27 -7.87 7.48
C PRO A 203 -26.78 -6.90 6.38
N ASN A 204 -25.95 -5.93 6.74
CA ASN A 204 -25.34 -4.98 5.82
C ASN A 204 -24.02 -5.46 5.21
N LEU A 205 -23.48 -6.62 5.64
CA LEU A 205 -22.17 -7.11 5.20
C LEU A 205 -22.32 -8.36 4.32
N ASN A 206 -21.86 -8.28 3.08
CA ASN A 206 -21.62 -9.48 2.27
C ASN A 206 -20.32 -10.14 2.74
N TYR A 207 -20.45 -11.00 3.76
CA TYR A 207 -19.28 -11.63 4.39
C TYR A 207 -18.57 -12.62 3.48
N ASP A 208 -19.26 -13.29 2.56
CA ASP A 208 -18.66 -14.18 1.58
C ASP A 208 -17.70 -13.42 0.64
N MET A 209 -18.15 -12.30 0.11
CA MET A 209 -17.31 -11.44 -0.73
C MET A 209 -16.20 -10.74 0.09
N TRP A 210 -16.44 -10.43 1.36
CA TRP A 210 -15.41 -9.89 2.26
C TRP A 210 -14.30 -10.92 2.53
N LEU A 211 -14.63 -12.19 2.76
CA LEU A 211 -13.66 -13.28 2.87
C LEU A 211 -12.86 -13.47 1.57
N GLY A 212 -13.53 -13.29 0.43
CA GLY A 212 -12.89 -13.40 -0.87
C GLY A 212 -12.21 -14.76 -1.05
N SER A 213 -10.94 -14.75 -1.44
CA SER A 213 -10.15 -15.95 -1.70
C SER A 213 -9.69 -16.71 -0.47
N THR A 214 -9.90 -16.19 0.74
CA THR A 214 -9.48 -16.87 1.97
C THR A 214 -10.43 -18.02 2.34
N PRO A 215 -9.97 -19.05 3.05
CA PRO A 215 -10.85 -20.09 3.59
C PRO A 215 -11.97 -19.51 4.47
N GLU A 216 -13.10 -20.18 4.51
CA GLU A 216 -14.23 -19.78 5.36
C GLU A 216 -13.86 -19.84 6.84
N VAL A 217 -14.27 -18.82 7.57
CA VAL A 217 -14.12 -18.71 9.02
C VAL A 217 -15.32 -17.96 9.59
N TYR A 218 -15.71 -18.25 10.83
CA TYR A 218 -16.84 -17.58 11.49
C TYR A 218 -16.64 -16.06 11.55
N TYR A 219 -17.75 -15.33 11.52
CA TYR A 219 -17.72 -13.88 11.68
C TYR A 219 -17.53 -13.48 13.14
N THR A 220 -16.70 -12.47 13.34
CA THR A 220 -16.66 -11.65 14.56
C THR A 220 -16.24 -10.22 14.18
N GLU A 221 -16.86 -9.23 14.79
CA GLU A 221 -16.57 -7.81 14.52
C GLU A 221 -15.08 -7.49 14.78
N MET A 222 -14.47 -8.15 15.76
CA MET A 222 -13.06 -7.96 16.10
C MET A 222 -12.08 -8.42 15.00
N ARG A 223 -12.48 -9.37 14.15
CA ARG A 223 -11.69 -9.78 12.98
C ARG A 223 -11.90 -8.83 11.82
N VAL A 224 -13.15 -8.49 11.52
CA VAL A 224 -13.51 -7.80 10.29
C VAL A 224 -13.27 -6.29 10.40
N HIS A 225 -14.21 -5.55 10.90
CA HIS A 225 -14.08 -4.12 11.20
C HIS A 225 -15.18 -3.68 12.16
N PRO A 226 -14.96 -2.61 12.93
CA PRO A 226 -16.01 -2.06 13.80
C PRO A 226 -17.23 -1.59 12.99
N GLN A 227 -18.43 -1.98 13.44
CA GLN A 227 -19.67 -1.68 12.73
C GLN A 227 -20.17 -0.24 12.97
N ASN A 228 -19.72 0.40 14.05
CA ASN A 228 -20.25 1.70 14.48
C ASN A 228 -19.21 2.83 14.44
N ASN A 229 -17.98 2.57 13.98
CA ASN A 229 -16.92 3.55 13.86
C ASN A 229 -15.89 3.15 12.80
N TYR A 230 -14.85 3.99 12.61
CA TYR A 230 -13.74 3.76 11.70
C TYR A 230 -12.44 3.42 12.45
N GLY A 231 -12.53 2.72 13.58
CA GLY A 231 -11.36 2.23 14.31
C GLY A 231 -10.52 1.25 13.50
N ARG A 232 -9.33 0.94 14.01
CA ARG A 232 -8.43 -0.03 13.36
C ARG A 232 -9.08 -1.41 13.34
N PRO A 233 -9.21 -2.05 12.17
CA PRO A 233 -9.78 -3.39 12.06
C PRO A 233 -8.80 -4.46 12.57
N GLY A 234 -9.34 -5.59 13.02
CA GLY A 234 -8.52 -6.68 13.54
C GLY A 234 -7.94 -7.61 12.48
N TRP A 235 -8.49 -7.64 11.27
CA TRP A 235 -8.03 -8.53 10.20
C TRP A 235 -6.53 -8.43 9.91
N LEU A 236 -5.94 -7.25 10.08
CA LEU A 236 -4.50 -7.01 9.92
C LEU A 236 -3.63 -7.93 10.79
N ARG A 237 -4.16 -8.36 11.94
CA ARG A 237 -3.49 -9.23 12.92
C ARG A 237 -3.92 -10.69 12.86
N CYS A 238 -4.76 -11.05 11.88
CA CYS A 238 -5.13 -12.42 11.57
C CYS A 238 -4.36 -12.85 10.33
N GLU A 239 -3.46 -13.83 10.45
CA GLU A 239 -2.56 -14.25 9.37
C GLU A 239 -3.30 -14.64 8.09
N GLN A 240 -4.52 -15.12 8.23
CA GLN A 240 -5.39 -15.44 7.09
C GLN A 240 -5.65 -14.21 6.18
N PHE A 241 -5.58 -12.99 6.71
CA PHE A 241 -6.00 -11.76 6.03
C PHE A 241 -4.88 -10.71 5.93
N GLY A 242 -3.87 -10.79 6.78
CA GLY A 242 -2.75 -9.87 6.84
C GLY A 242 -1.56 -10.50 7.55
N SER A 243 -0.40 -9.86 7.54
CA SER A 243 0.81 -10.35 8.21
C SER A 243 1.26 -9.44 9.36
N GLY A 244 0.32 -8.70 9.95
CA GLY A 244 0.64 -7.77 11.03
C GLY A 244 1.48 -6.58 10.60
N MET A 245 2.27 -6.04 11.51
CA MET A 245 3.05 -4.84 11.26
C MET A 245 4.25 -5.05 10.34
N ILE A 246 4.70 -6.29 10.13
CA ILE A 246 5.78 -6.56 9.16
C ILE A 246 5.37 -6.15 7.73
N THR A 247 4.10 -6.30 7.34
CA THR A 247 3.55 -5.79 6.09
C THR A 247 2.84 -4.45 6.28
N GLY A 248 2.04 -4.33 7.34
CA GLY A 248 1.18 -3.16 7.60
C GLY A 248 1.94 -1.85 7.78
N TRP A 249 3.15 -1.89 8.32
CA TRP A 249 4.07 -0.74 8.42
C TRP A 249 5.38 -1.01 7.67
N GLY A 250 5.85 -2.27 7.68
CA GLY A 250 7.15 -2.65 7.13
C GLY A 250 7.32 -2.28 5.68
N GLN A 251 6.34 -2.45 4.80
CA GLN A 251 6.49 -2.11 3.39
C GLN A 251 6.89 -0.65 3.17
N HIS A 252 6.39 0.30 3.97
CA HIS A 252 6.82 1.69 3.89
C HIS A 252 8.33 1.84 4.15
N HIS A 253 8.81 1.18 5.22
CA HIS A 253 10.22 1.29 5.60
C HIS A 253 11.14 0.49 4.70
N PHE A 254 10.77 -0.73 4.32
CA PHE A 254 11.58 -1.56 3.43
C PHE A 254 11.75 -0.92 2.05
N GLU A 255 10.69 -0.32 1.51
CA GLU A 255 10.76 0.39 0.23
C GLU A 255 11.66 1.62 0.30
N SER A 256 11.55 2.42 1.38
CA SER A 256 12.42 3.57 1.60
C SER A 256 13.87 3.14 1.90
N ALA A 257 14.08 2.02 2.61
CA ALA A 257 15.41 1.48 2.86
C ALA A 257 16.08 0.99 1.57
N ALA A 258 15.34 0.25 0.73
CA ALA A 258 15.83 -0.20 -0.58
C ALA A 258 16.27 0.97 -1.47
N TRP A 259 15.57 2.11 -1.37
CA TRP A 259 15.92 3.34 -2.08
C TRP A 259 17.31 3.87 -1.70
N GLY A 260 17.59 3.93 -0.39
CA GLY A 260 18.90 4.32 0.12
C GLY A 260 20.00 3.28 -0.13
N MET A 261 19.65 1.98 -0.17
CA MET A 261 20.59 0.88 -0.43
C MET A 261 20.87 0.62 -1.91
N ASP A 262 20.15 1.27 -2.85
CA ASP A 262 20.17 0.98 -4.28
C ASP A 262 19.77 -0.47 -4.62
N THR A 263 18.72 -0.95 -3.98
CA THR A 263 18.27 -2.35 -4.10
C THR A 263 16.79 -2.48 -4.46
N GLU A 264 16.18 -1.46 -5.03
CA GLU A 264 14.74 -1.39 -5.31
C GLU A 264 14.25 -2.47 -6.27
N TYR A 265 15.10 -2.92 -7.20
CA TYR A 265 14.79 -3.94 -8.20
C TYR A 265 15.35 -5.33 -7.90
N THR A 266 15.82 -5.53 -6.66
CA THR A 266 16.36 -6.81 -6.19
C THR A 266 15.84 -7.11 -4.78
N GLY A 267 16.52 -7.95 -4.02
CA GLY A 267 16.18 -8.31 -2.65
C GLY A 267 17.39 -8.88 -1.91
N PRO A 268 17.22 -9.31 -0.66
CA PRO A 268 18.27 -9.99 0.08
C PRO A 268 18.60 -11.33 -0.58
N ILE A 269 19.81 -11.84 -0.32
CA ILE A 269 20.25 -13.18 -0.72
C ILE A 269 20.04 -14.22 0.39
N SER A 270 19.76 -13.75 1.60
CA SER A 270 19.38 -14.61 2.71
C SER A 270 18.54 -13.84 3.74
N VAL A 271 17.71 -14.58 4.47
CA VAL A 271 16.93 -14.06 5.60
C VAL A 271 16.96 -15.08 6.74
N GLU A 272 17.10 -14.58 7.96
CA GLU A 272 17.02 -15.34 9.20
C GLU A 272 16.19 -14.53 10.21
N ALA A 273 15.32 -15.20 10.96
CA ALA A 273 14.49 -14.50 11.92
C ALA A 273 14.21 -15.35 13.16
N VAL A 274 13.91 -14.64 14.25
CA VAL A 274 13.29 -15.19 15.45
C VAL A 274 12.06 -14.36 15.77
N ALA A 275 10.98 -14.99 16.21
CA ALA A 275 9.76 -14.30 16.61
C ALA A 275 8.99 -15.10 17.66
N GLU A 276 8.19 -14.38 18.44
CA GLU A 276 7.20 -14.95 19.32
C GLU A 276 5.83 -14.92 18.65
N PHE A 277 5.08 -16.01 18.75
CA PHE A 277 3.71 -16.07 18.25
C PHE A 277 2.74 -16.29 19.42
N PRO A 278 1.56 -15.65 19.38
CA PRO A 278 0.51 -15.89 20.37
C PRO A 278 0.13 -17.37 20.43
N LYS A 279 -0.11 -17.89 21.62
CA LYS A 279 -0.53 -19.29 21.85
C LYS A 279 -2.05 -19.44 21.91
N SER A 280 -2.78 -18.35 22.02
CA SER A 280 -4.24 -18.27 22.08
C SER A 280 -4.72 -16.88 21.63
N GLY A 281 -6.05 -16.76 21.46
CA GLY A 281 -6.70 -15.54 21.03
C GLY A 281 -6.93 -15.47 19.54
N LEU A 282 -7.68 -14.45 19.12
CA LEU A 282 -8.08 -14.26 17.73
C LEU A 282 -6.92 -13.84 16.82
N TRP A 283 -5.97 -13.05 17.34
CA TRP A 283 -4.86 -12.50 16.56
C TRP A 283 -3.65 -13.41 16.67
N ASP A 284 -3.18 -13.89 15.54
CA ASP A 284 -2.19 -14.99 15.44
C ASP A 284 -0.90 -14.60 14.69
N VAL A 285 -0.77 -13.32 14.29
CA VAL A 285 0.50 -12.83 13.75
C VAL A 285 1.58 -12.71 14.85
N HIS A 286 2.82 -12.53 14.43
CA HIS A 286 3.96 -12.43 15.35
C HIS A 286 3.82 -11.25 16.36
N GLY A 287 4.33 -11.48 17.57
CA GLY A 287 4.60 -10.43 18.56
C GLY A 287 6.00 -9.84 18.40
N ASP A 288 6.86 -10.00 19.43
CA ASP A 288 8.25 -9.56 19.36
C ASP A 288 9.05 -10.38 18.36
N PHE A 289 9.91 -9.71 17.60
CA PHE A 289 10.69 -10.34 16.55
C PHE A 289 12.03 -9.62 16.29
N MET A 290 12.95 -10.35 15.69
CA MET A 290 14.18 -9.84 15.07
C MET A 290 14.38 -10.55 13.74
N VAL A 291 14.57 -9.78 12.67
CA VAL A 291 14.93 -10.26 11.33
C VAL A 291 16.31 -9.76 10.97
N LYS A 292 17.13 -10.63 10.37
CA LYS A 292 18.40 -10.32 9.72
C LYS A 292 18.29 -10.69 8.24
N ALA A 293 18.55 -9.75 7.35
CA ALA A 293 18.58 -9.97 5.91
C ALA A 293 19.92 -9.52 5.34
N GLU A 294 20.59 -10.36 4.55
CA GLU A 294 21.88 -10.07 3.94
C GLU A 294 21.70 -9.85 2.44
N TYR A 295 22.37 -8.83 1.91
CA TYR A 295 22.31 -8.44 0.50
C TYR A 295 23.63 -8.74 -0.23
N GLU A 296 23.55 -8.95 -1.53
CA GLU A 296 24.71 -9.28 -2.37
C GLU A 296 25.78 -8.17 -2.35
N ASN A 297 25.37 -6.90 -2.19
CA ASN A 297 26.28 -5.75 -2.08
C ASN A 297 26.97 -5.63 -0.71
N GLY A 298 26.83 -6.61 0.18
CA GLY A 298 27.45 -6.68 1.49
C GLY A 298 26.71 -5.91 2.60
N ILE A 299 25.55 -5.32 2.32
CA ILE A 299 24.73 -4.67 3.33
C ILE A 299 23.97 -5.73 4.13
N THR A 300 23.94 -5.54 5.44
CA THR A 300 23.07 -6.33 6.36
C THR A 300 21.96 -5.43 6.90
N MET A 301 20.73 -5.89 6.74
CA MET A 301 19.54 -5.21 7.28
C MET A 301 19.01 -5.95 8.50
N TYR A 302 18.75 -5.23 9.58
CA TYR A 302 18.12 -5.73 10.80
C TYR A 302 16.76 -5.04 10.98
N THR A 303 15.73 -5.82 11.30
CA THR A 303 14.39 -5.30 11.55
C THR A 303 13.84 -5.82 12.87
N SER A 304 13.34 -4.94 13.73
CA SER A 304 12.83 -5.32 15.06
C SER A 304 11.84 -4.29 15.59
N GLY A 305 10.90 -4.74 16.44
CA GLY A 305 10.08 -3.86 17.28
C GLY A 305 10.85 -3.13 18.37
N GLY A 306 12.06 -3.58 18.71
CA GLY A 306 12.94 -2.95 19.72
C GLY A 306 13.72 -1.73 19.22
N TYR A 307 13.71 -1.42 17.92
CA TYR A 307 14.32 -0.22 17.37
C TYR A 307 13.32 0.94 17.29
N PRO A 308 13.79 2.21 17.34
CA PRO A 308 12.95 3.36 17.06
C PRO A 308 12.24 3.23 15.71
N ASN A 309 10.95 3.53 15.65
CA ASN A 309 10.16 3.46 14.42
C ASN A 309 10.74 4.38 13.34
N GLY A 310 11.38 3.81 12.34
CA GLY A 310 12.12 4.51 11.30
C GLY A 310 13.19 3.64 10.67
N ILE A 311 14.08 4.28 9.93
CA ILE A 311 15.19 3.64 9.21
C ILE A 311 16.48 4.32 9.63
N ARG A 312 17.46 3.53 10.07
CA ARG A 312 18.81 3.99 10.35
C ARG A 312 19.79 3.34 9.38
N TYR A 313 20.47 4.16 8.61
CA TYR A 313 21.57 3.77 7.73
C TYR A 313 22.90 3.98 8.45
N GLU A 314 23.75 2.97 8.53
CA GLU A 314 25.05 3.00 9.19
C GLU A 314 26.15 2.71 8.18
N GLY A 315 27.02 3.68 7.98
CA GLY A 315 28.19 3.60 7.11
C GLY A 315 29.50 3.69 7.88
N THR A 316 30.62 3.62 7.15
CA THR A 316 31.97 3.65 7.75
C THR A 316 32.36 4.99 8.38
N GLU A 317 31.65 6.08 8.06
CA GLU A 317 31.97 7.44 8.49
C GLU A 317 30.83 8.11 9.28
N GLY A 318 29.72 7.42 9.48
CA GLY A 318 28.61 7.96 10.24
C GLY A 318 27.31 7.21 10.01
N TRP A 319 26.23 7.82 10.46
CA TRP A 319 24.88 7.29 10.30
C TRP A 319 23.86 8.40 10.03
N ILE A 320 22.77 8.02 9.37
CA ILE A 320 21.56 8.82 9.17
C ILE A 320 20.36 8.03 9.67
N PHE A 321 19.48 8.68 10.44
CA PHE A 321 18.18 8.15 10.84
C PHE A 321 17.06 8.97 10.19
N VAL A 322 16.02 8.30 9.71
CA VAL A 322 14.83 8.94 9.13
C VAL A 322 13.55 8.27 9.59
N SER A 323 12.55 9.07 9.90
CA SER A 323 11.21 8.65 10.29
C SER A 323 10.16 9.66 9.82
N ARG A 324 8.89 9.34 10.05
CA ARG A 324 7.81 10.34 9.87
C ARG A 324 7.82 11.40 10.99
N GLY A 325 8.64 11.23 12.02
CA GLY A 325 8.59 12.06 13.22
C GLY A 325 7.27 11.88 13.96
N ASN A 326 6.62 13.00 14.30
CA ASN A 326 5.31 12.98 14.96
C ASN A 326 4.13 12.93 13.97
N TYR A 327 4.41 12.81 12.67
CA TYR A 327 3.34 12.75 11.66
C TYR A 327 2.66 11.38 11.67
N VAL A 328 1.33 11.40 11.64
CA VAL A 328 0.47 10.24 11.44
C VAL A 328 -0.48 10.52 10.28
N ALA A 329 -0.67 9.54 9.40
CA ALA A 329 -1.62 9.65 8.30
C ALA A 329 -3.08 9.51 8.80
N SER A 330 -3.25 8.83 9.95
CA SER A 330 -4.53 8.67 10.61
C SER A 330 -4.33 8.52 12.13
N SER A 331 -5.38 8.73 12.90
CA SER A 331 -5.35 8.66 14.37
C SER A 331 -4.86 7.32 14.95
N SER A 332 -4.89 6.25 14.16
CA SER A 332 -4.43 4.92 14.58
C SER A 332 -3.05 4.54 14.05
N ASP A 333 -2.37 5.41 13.30
CA ASP A 333 -1.03 5.14 12.83
C ASP A 333 -0.03 5.29 13.98
N PRO A 334 0.97 4.38 14.06
CA PRO A 334 2.01 4.50 15.08
C PRO A 334 2.84 5.77 14.87
N VAL A 335 3.04 6.52 15.93
CA VAL A 335 4.03 7.61 15.98
C VAL A 335 5.41 7.04 16.31
N ALA A 336 6.47 7.84 16.12
CA ALA A 336 7.79 7.49 16.62
C ALA A 336 7.72 7.17 18.14
N GLN A 337 8.39 6.09 18.55
CA GLN A 337 8.36 5.64 19.96
C GLN A 337 9.00 6.67 20.90
N GLU A 338 9.97 7.43 20.42
CA GLU A 338 10.57 8.53 21.14
C GLU A 338 9.78 9.82 20.89
N ARG A 339 9.25 10.42 21.96
CA ARG A 339 8.42 11.64 21.88
C ARG A 339 9.12 12.84 21.21
N ASN A 340 10.45 12.82 21.14
CA ASN A 340 11.28 13.88 20.56
C ASN A 340 12.13 13.38 19.38
N ALA A 341 11.81 12.22 18.79
CA ALA A 341 12.55 11.72 17.64
C ALA A 341 12.45 12.71 16.49
N ARG A 342 13.59 13.17 15.99
CA ARG A 342 13.64 14.00 14.79
C ARG A 342 13.23 13.17 13.60
N ALA A 343 12.50 13.78 12.68
CA ALA A 343 12.12 13.12 11.42
C ALA A 343 13.36 12.78 10.56
N LEU A 344 14.44 13.55 10.72
CA LEU A 344 15.73 13.33 10.08
C LEU A 344 16.84 13.69 11.08
N ASP A 345 17.79 12.78 11.32
CA ASP A 345 18.91 12.95 12.21
C ASP A 345 20.17 12.25 11.68
N ALA A 346 21.35 12.62 12.17
CA ALA A 346 22.62 12.04 11.76
C ALA A 346 23.67 12.08 12.88
N SER A 347 24.72 11.26 12.76
CA SER A 347 25.86 11.24 13.68
C SER A 347 26.61 12.57 13.76
N ASP A 348 26.66 13.32 12.66
CA ASP A 348 27.15 14.70 12.58
C ASP A 348 26.12 15.54 11.81
N PRO A 349 25.64 16.67 12.37
CA PRO A 349 24.72 17.58 11.69
C PRO A 349 25.21 18.07 10.32
N LYS A 350 26.53 18.11 10.09
CA LYS A 350 27.13 18.50 8.80
C LYS A 350 26.74 17.53 7.67
N ILE A 351 26.46 16.28 7.97
CA ILE A 351 25.96 15.30 6.97
C ILE A 351 24.65 15.80 6.37
N LEU A 352 23.73 16.29 7.21
CA LEU A 352 22.40 16.73 6.77
C LEU A 352 22.41 18.05 5.99
N THR A 353 23.45 18.85 6.14
CA THR A 353 23.61 20.16 5.49
C THR A 353 24.56 20.11 4.30
N SER A 354 25.10 18.92 3.99
CA SER A 354 25.97 18.76 2.82
C SER A 354 25.15 18.94 1.53
N GLU A 355 25.71 19.73 0.60
CA GLU A 355 25.10 19.95 -0.70
C GLU A 355 25.30 18.73 -1.60
N ILE A 356 24.30 18.43 -2.41
CA ILE A 356 24.36 17.43 -3.47
C ILE A 356 24.58 18.21 -4.78
N GLY A 357 25.75 18.02 -5.39
CA GLY A 357 26.18 18.73 -6.60
C GLY A 357 25.43 18.23 -7.84
N GLU A 358 25.42 19.03 -8.89
CA GLU A 358 24.69 18.75 -10.14
C GLU A 358 25.03 17.39 -10.79
N ASN A 359 26.26 16.91 -10.61
CA ASN A 359 26.74 15.63 -11.18
C ASN A 359 26.64 14.45 -10.22
N GLU A 360 26.01 14.66 -9.05
CA GLU A 360 25.78 13.62 -8.06
C GLU A 360 24.40 12.95 -8.27
N ILE A 361 24.10 11.93 -7.48
CA ILE A 361 22.85 11.18 -7.59
C ILE A 361 21.68 12.02 -7.07
N HIS A 362 20.74 12.30 -7.96
CA HIS A 362 19.45 12.90 -7.64
C HIS A 362 18.36 11.86 -7.83
N LEU A 363 17.62 11.59 -6.76
CA LEU A 363 16.54 10.62 -6.78
C LEU A 363 15.23 11.27 -7.25
N TYR A 364 14.31 10.44 -7.74
CA TYR A 364 12.98 10.88 -8.18
C TYR A 364 12.31 11.73 -7.09
N ARG A 365 11.91 12.95 -7.44
CA ARG A 365 11.25 13.87 -6.52
C ARG A 365 9.74 13.80 -6.73
N SER A 366 9.02 13.47 -5.67
CA SER A 366 7.57 13.60 -5.58
C SER A 366 7.24 14.32 -4.29
N ASP A 367 6.42 15.36 -4.37
CA ASP A 367 6.01 16.15 -3.21
C ASP A 367 4.63 15.70 -2.69
N ASN A 368 3.91 14.86 -3.46
CA ASN A 368 2.64 14.28 -3.05
C ASN A 368 2.35 12.98 -3.80
N GLN A 369 2.02 11.91 -3.06
CA GLN A 369 1.84 10.57 -3.62
C GLN A 369 0.64 10.48 -4.59
N HIS A 370 -0.51 11.04 -4.21
CA HIS A 370 -1.72 11.01 -5.04
C HIS A 370 -1.61 11.95 -6.24
N GLY A 371 -1.03 13.13 -6.05
CA GLY A 371 -0.75 14.07 -7.15
C GLY A 371 0.18 13.46 -8.19
N ASN A 372 1.28 12.82 -7.76
CA ASN A 372 2.19 12.12 -8.64
C ASN A 372 1.49 11.01 -9.46
N TRP A 373 0.64 10.21 -8.83
CA TRP A 373 -0.16 9.20 -9.54
C TRP A 373 -1.05 9.81 -10.62
N LEU A 374 -1.78 10.88 -10.29
CA LEU A 374 -2.66 11.56 -11.24
C LEU A 374 -1.87 12.16 -12.43
N ASP A 375 -0.69 12.73 -12.17
CA ASP A 375 0.19 13.26 -13.21
C ASP A 375 0.73 12.15 -14.11
N CYS A 376 1.12 11.00 -13.52
CA CYS A 376 1.58 9.83 -14.25
C CYS A 376 0.47 9.16 -15.08
N ILE A 377 -0.79 9.18 -14.66
CA ILE A 377 -1.92 8.75 -15.50
C ILE A 377 -1.96 9.57 -16.79
N ARG A 378 -1.73 10.87 -16.71
CA ARG A 378 -1.76 11.77 -17.89
C ARG A 378 -0.54 11.64 -18.77
N SER A 379 0.65 11.60 -18.18
CA SER A 379 1.92 11.52 -18.92
C SER A 379 2.23 10.11 -19.42
N ARG A 380 1.61 9.09 -18.80
CA ARG A 380 1.94 7.66 -18.98
C ARG A 380 3.35 7.31 -18.53
N GLU A 381 3.96 8.15 -17.72
CA GLU A 381 5.25 7.89 -17.08
C GLU A 381 5.08 6.99 -15.84
N GLU A 382 6.18 6.41 -15.39
CA GLU A 382 6.21 5.54 -14.21
C GLU A 382 6.13 6.39 -12.93
N PRO A 383 5.23 6.07 -11.98
CA PRO A 383 5.09 6.83 -10.73
C PRO A 383 6.25 6.55 -9.77
N ILE A 384 6.32 7.34 -8.68
CA ILE A 384 7.40 7.25 -7.68
C ILE A 384 7.48 5.89 -6.97
N SER A 385 6.36 5.18 -6.84
CA SER A 385 6.26 3.85 -6.24
C SER A 385 5.52 2.90 -7.18
N PRO A 386 6.16 2.46 -8.29
CA PRO A 386 5.54 1.58 -9.25
C PRO A 386 5.39 0.16 -8.70
N VAL A 387 4.58 -0.63 -9.36
CA VAL A 387 4.21 -1.99 -8.92
C VAL A 387 5.41 -2.91 -8.68
N GLU A 388 6.46 -2.84 -9.51
CA GLU A 388 7.65 -3.70 -9.34
C GLU A 388 8.39 -3.36 -8.04
N ILE A 389 8.62 -2.07 -7.77
CA ILE A 389 9.27 -1.62 -6.53
C ILE A 389 8.41 -2.01 -5.32
N GLY A 390 7.10 -1.77 -5.40
CA GLY A 390 6.17 -2.16 -4.33
C GLY A 390 6.14 -3.67 -4.09
N HIS A 391 6.16 -4.48 -5.16
CA HIS A 391 6.25 -5.93 -5.05
C HIS A 391 7.56 -6.38 -4.39
N ARG A 392 8.71 -5.83 -4.80
CA ARG A 392 10.01 -6.16 -4.20
C ARG A 392 10.06 -5.82 -2.71
N ALA A 393 9.58 -4.65 -2.33
CA ALA A 393 9.49 -4.25 -0.92
C ALA A 393 8.53 -5.14 -0.12
N CYS A 394 7.37 -5.48 -0.69
CA CYS A 394 6.42 -6.42 -0.09
C CYS A 394 7.03 -7.82 0.06
N THR A 395 7.78 -8.28 -0.92
CA THR A 395 8.49 -9.56 -0.88
C THR A 395 9.44 -9.64 0.32
N ILE A 396 10.19 -8.57 0.63
CA ILE A 396 11.05 -8.53 1.83
C ILE A 396 10.22 -8.74 3.11
N CYS A 397 9.04 -8.10 3.21
CA CYS A 397 8.13 -8.30 4.34
C CYS A 397 7.71 -9.77 4.46
N LEU A 398 7.25 -10.34 3.34
CA LEU A 398 6.67 -11.69 3.30
C LEU A 398 7.70 -12.78 3.58
N ILE A 399 8.90 -12.70 2.99
CA ILE A 399 9.96 -13.68 3.27
C ILE A 399 10.51 -13.53 4.69
N SER A 400 10.48 -12.32 5.27
CA SER A 400 10.79 -12.11 6.70
C SER A 400 9.76 -12.80 7.59
N HIS A 401 8.46 -12.67 7.27
CA HIS A 401 7.39 -13.37 7.99
C HIS A 401 7.51 -14.90 7.87
N ILE A 402 7.88 -15.41 6.70
CA ILE A 402 8.17 -16.85 6.51
C ILE A 402 9.36 -17.29 7.38
N ALA A 403 10.45 -16.51 7.40
CA ALA A 403 11.63 -16.81 8.21
C ALA A 403 11.34 -16.81 9.72
N MET A 404 10.37 -16.00 10.19
CA MET A 404 9.93 -16.02 11.60
C MET A 404 9.35 -17.38 12.03
N LYS A 405 8.86 -18.19 11.06
CA LYS A 405 8.24 -19.50 11.32
C LYS A 405 9.17 -20.68 11.12
N ILE A 406 10.32 -20.45 10.52
CA ILE A 406 11.25 -21.52 10.13
C ILE A 406 12.60 -21.23 10.79
N PRO A 407 13.07 -22.08 11.72
CA PRO A 407 14.37 -21.88 12.35
C PRO A 407 15.52 -21.91 11.37
N GLY A 408 16.51 -21.01 11.57
CA GLY A 408 17.74 -20.97 10.81
C GLY A 408 17.70 -20.08 9.57
N LYS A 409 18.84 -20.03 8.89
CA LYS A 409 19.06 -19.16 7.74
C LYS A 409 18.41 -19.74 6.48
N LEU A 410 17.53 -18.96 5.87
CA LEU A 410 16.94 -19.25 4.56
C LEU A 410 17.69 -18.51 3.47
N GLU A 411 18.18 -19.24 2.47
CA GLU A 411 18.84 -18.68 1.29
C GLU A 411 17.79 -18.29 0.25
N TRP A 412 17.76 -17.01 -0.12
CA TRP A 412 16.80 -16.45 -1.08
C TRP A 412 17.44 -16.15 -2.43
N ASP A 413 16.75 -16.44 -3.50
CA ASP A 413 17.12 -16.02 -4.84
C ASP A 413 16.19 -14.87 -5.29
N PRO A 414 16.66 -13.61 -5.29
CA PRO A 414 15.81 -12.48 -5.63
C PRO A 414 15.45 -12.41 -7.12
N ARG A 415 16.16 -13.13 -7.98
CA ARG A 415 15.88 -13.20 -9.42
C ARG A 415 14.73 -14.16 -9.72
N TYR A 416 14.74 -15.34 -9.08
CA TYR A 416 13.72 -16.36 -9.29
C TYR A 416 12.63 -16.34 -8.23
N GLU A 417 12.77 -15.48 -7.22
CA GLU A 417 11.83 -15.30 -6.09
C GLU A 417 11.47 -16.62 -5.41
N LYS A 418 12.50 -17.34 -4.99
CA LYS A 418 12.37 -18.60 -4.26
C LYS A 418 13.51 -18.86 -3.30
N PHE A 419 13.24 -19.64 -2.29
CA PHE A 419 14.26 -20.15 -1.38
C PHE A 419 15.05 -21.29 -2.03
N LYS A 420 16.38 -21.26 -1.90
CA LYS A 420 17.29 -22.26 -2.49
C LYS A 420 17.40 -23.52 -1.63
N ASN A 421 17.19 -23.41 -0.32
CA ASN A 421 17.48 -24.42 0.68
C ASN A 421 16.27 -24.91 1.46
N SER A 422 15.02 -24.56 1.07
CA SER A 422 13.83 -24.99 1.79
C SER A 422 12.59 -25.08 0.89
N ASP A 423 12.18 -26.27 0.54
CA ASP A 423 10.92 -26.51 -0.18
C ASP A 423 9.71 -26.16 0.69
N TYR A 424 9.83 -26.32 2.01
CA TYR A 424 8.77 -25.92 2.94
C TYR A 424 8.57 -24.41 2.93
N ALA A 425 9.64 -23.62 2.97
CA ALA A 425 9.54 -22.16 2.82
C ALA A 425 8.96 -21.77 1.45
N ASN A 426 9.34 -22.48 0.38
CA ASN A 426 8.78 -22.25 -0.95
C ASN A 426 7.27 -22.54 -1.03
N SER A 427 6.76 -23.51 -0.27
CA SER A 427 5.32 -23.77 -0.21
C SER A 427 4.52 -22.61 0.39
N MET A 428 5.15 -21.76 1.19
CA MET A 428 4.56 -20.59 1.84
C MET A 428 4.59 -19.31 0.97
N LEU A 429 5.23 -19.35 -0.20
CA LEU A 429 5.24 -18.23 -1.15
C LEU A 429 3.89 -18.03 -1.83
N LYS A 430 2.97 -18.96 -1.65
CA LYS A 430 1.59 -18.97 -2.12
C LYS A 430 0.65 -19.47 -1.04
N ARG A 431 -0.65 -19.36 -1.28
CA ARG A 431 -1.70 -19.84 -0.37
C ARG A 431 -2.82 -20.55 -1.11
N PRO A 432 -3.57 -21.44 -0.46
CA PRO A 432 -4.84 -21.94 -0.99
C PRO A 432 -5.80 -20.77 -1.22
N GLN A 433 -6.56 -20.85 -2.31
CA GLN A 433 -7.55 -19.84 -2.65
C GLN A 433 -8.92 -20.49 -2.85
N ARG A 434 -9.97 -19.83 -2.38
CA ARG A 434 -11.36 -20.28 -2.44
C ARG A 434 -12.03 -19.82 -3.75
N TYR A 435 -12.63 -20.76 -4.47
CA TYR A 435 -13.44 -20.46 -5.67
C TYR A 435 -14.72 -19.68 -5.27
N PRO A 436 -15.17 -18.69 -6.06
CA PRO A 436 -14.64 -18.22 -7.34
C PRO A 436 -13.64 -17.06 -7.20
N TYR A 437 -13.18 -16.76 -6.00
CA TYR A 437 -12.31 -15.64 -5.67
C TYR A 437 -10.83 -15.99 -5.83
N GLY A 438 -10.01 -14.93 -5.95
CA GLY A 438 -8.56 -15.04 -5.96
C GLY A 438 -7.95 -15.17 -7.34
N THR A 439 -6.62 -15.00 -7.36
CA THR A 439 -5.84 -14.90 -8.59
C THR A 439 -5.86 -16.17 -9.43
N ASN A 440 -6.05 -17.34 -8.81
CA ASN A 440 -6.10 -18.64 -9.50
C ASN A 440 -7.35 -18.81 -10.39
N TYR A 441 -8.36 -17.97 -10.20
CA TYR A 441 -9.65 -18.09 -10.88
C TYR A 441 -9.95 -16.91 -11.81
N ILE A 442 -8.96 -16.06 -12.06
CA ILE A 442 -9.10 -14.93 -12.97
C ILE A 442 -9.03 -15.43 -14.40
N LYS A 443 -10.09 -15.19 -15.17
CA LYS A 443 -10.13 -15.54 -16.60
C LYS A 443 -9.24 -14.59 -17.41
N GLY A 444 -8.46 -15.13 -18.35
CA GLY A 444 -7.64 -14.34 -19.27
C GLY A 444 -6.23 -14.01 -18.76
N LEU A 445 -5.77 -14.67 -17.71
CA LEU A 445 -4.37 -14.64 -17.27
C LEU A 445 -3.48 -15.56 -18.11
#